data_6ff04b6a09f56a4f3029a17dd64c7ef2
#
_entry.id   6ff04b6a09f56a4f3029a17dd64c7ef2
#
_cell.length_a   1.000
_cell.length_b   1.000
_cell.length_c   1.000
_cell.angle_alpha   90.00
_cell.angle_beta   90.00
_cell.angle_gamma   90.00
#
_symmetry.space_group_name_H-M   'P 1'
#
loop_
_entity.id
_entity.type
_entity.pdbx_description
1 polymer ?
#
loop_
_entity_poly.entity_id
_entity_poly.type
_entity_poly.pdbx_seq_one_letter_code
_entity_poly.pdbx_strand_id
1 'polypeptide(L)'
;MQVARSVGPAGIDIAYEQFGEPEAPPVLLIMGLGAQMLAWPDQFCVTLARHGLHVIRFDNRDIGLSSHMTDAPPPDVKAALLGRTSSASYTLSDMAADAVGLMDALSLDGAHLVGASMGGMIAQVAAIEHPRRVRSLTSIMSSTGDQSVGRPTRAALAALLSPPARTREEAVERTVQIVRVIGSPGFDIDEPDIRRRTGVAYDRADDPVGVGRQLVAIAASGDRTAALLSVAVPALVIHGAADPLVDVSGGRATARAIPGAEFVAFAGMGHDLPRPLWDEITRHIAELVQRAEARSVTPQ
;
A
#
# COMPACT_ATOMS: atom_id res chain seq x y z
N MET A 1 18.97 2.99 -4.51
CA MET A 1 18.38 1.92 -3.69
C MET A 1 19.30 1.59 -2.53
N GLN A 2 18.75 1.40 -1.33
CA GLN A 2 19.44 1.12 -0.07
C GLN A 2 18.77 -0.11 0.60
N VAL A 3 19.42 -0.70 1.61
CA VAL A 3 18.86 -1.82 2.39
C VAL A 3 19.06 -1.54 3.88
N ALA A 4 17.97 -1.47 4.62
CA ALA A 4 17.98 -1.50 6.08
C ALA A 4 18.05 -2.96 6.55
N ARG A 5 18.97 -3.26 7.44
CA ARG A 5 19.24 -4.63 7.91
C ARG A 5 18.57 -4.90 9.26
N SER A 6 18.11 -6.14 9.44
CA SER A 6 17.53 -6.63 10.70
C SER A 6 16.43 -5.72 11.25
N VAL A 7 15.50 -5.33 10.38
CA VAL A 7 14.42 -4.39 10.68
C VAL A 7 13.31 -5.08 11.49
N GLY A 8 12.78 -4.36 12.47
CA GLY A 8 11.62 -4.75 13.26
C GLY A 8 11.79 -6.04 14.06
N PRO A 9 10.71 -6.54 14.69
CA PRO A 9 10.74 -7.74 15.52
C PRO A 9 11.12 -9.02 14.78
N ALA A 10 10.83 -9.07 13.46
CA ALA A 10 11.16 -10.21 12.61
C ALA A 10 12.62 -10.21 12.13
N GLY A 11 13.38 -9.13 12.35
CA GLY A 11 14.78 -9.01 11.95
C GLY A 11 15.00 -9.13 10.44
N ILE A 12 14.06 -8.62 9.64
CA ILE A 12 14.13 -8.73 8.18
C ILE A 12 14.94 -7.60 7.55
N ASP A 13 15.46 -7.83 6.36
CA ASP A 13 16.07 -6.79 5.55
C ASP A 13 15.01 -6.13 4.67
N ILE A 14 15.01 -4.79 4.63
CA ILE A 14 14.05 -4.00 3.83
C ILE A 14 14.81 -3.15 2.81
N ALA A 15 14.49 -3.36 1.54
CA ALA A 15 14.97 -2.52 0.45
C ALA A 15 14.12 -1.27 0.32
N TYR A 16 14.75 -0.09 0.22
CA TYR A 16 14.07 1.20 0.17
C TYR A 16 14.79 2.22 -0.69
N GLU A 17 14.08 3.29 -1.04
CA GLU A 17 14.59 4.48 -1.72
C GLU A 17 14.01 5.75 -1.11
N GLN A 18 14.74 6.85 -1.25
CA GLN A 18 14.41 8.15 -0.67
C GLN A 18 14.42 9.24 -1.73
N PHE A 19 13.53 10.22 -1.59
CA PHE A 19 13.40 11.41 -2.44
C PHE A 19 13.14 12.63 -1.55
N GLY A 20 13.68 13.78 -1.95
CA GLY A 20 13.58 15.03 -1.19
C GLY A 20 14.66 15.13 -0.10
N GLU A 21 14.54 16.17 0.74
CA GLU A 21 15.52 16.48 1.77
C GLU A 21 15.28 15.62 3.02
N PRO A 22 16.33 15.00 3.61
CA PRO A 22 16.17 14.09 4.76
C PRO A 22 15.58 14.75 6.01
N GLU A 23 15.76 16.07 6.18
CA GLU A 23 15.25 16.85 7.30
C GLU A 23 13.79 17.28 7.14
N ALA A 24 13.22 17.11 5.95
CA ALA A 24 11.82 17.43 5.68
C ALA A 24 10.87 16.38 6.35
N PRO A 25 9.59 16.71 6.57
CA PRO A 25 8.63 15.77 7.15
C PRO A 25 8.61 14.42 6.41
N PRO A 26 8.85 13.29 7.10
CA PRO A 26 8.97 11.98 6.47
C PRO A 26 7.61 11.40 6.08
N VAL A 27 7.51 10.97 4.82
CA VAL A 27 6.35 10.27 4.25
C VAL A 27 6.77 8.87 3.83
N LEU A 28 6.17 7.84 4.43
CA LEU A 28 6.43 6.45 4.11
C LEU A 28 5.35 5.91 3.17
N LEU A 29 5.74 5.49 1.97
CA LEU A 29 4.87 4.96 0.93
C LEU A 29 4.82 3.43 1.02
N ILE A 30 3.66 2.87 1.33
CA ILE A 30 3.41 1.43 1.51
C ILE A 30 2.61 0.92 0.31
N MET A 31 3.18 0.00 -0.46
CA MET A 31 2.54 -0.52 -1.67
C MET A 31 1.62 -1.72 -1.38
N GLY A 32 0.77 -2.04 -2.35
CA GLY A 32 -0.24 -3.08 -2.28
C GLY A 32 0.29 -4.49 -2.55
N LEU A 33 -0.63 -5.43 -2.58
CA LEU A 33 -0.41 -6.86 -2.77
C LEU A 33 0.43 -7.16 -4.02
N GLY A 34 1.53 -7.89 -3.83
CA GLY A 34 2.37 -8.40 -4.90
C GLY A 34 3.16 -7.34 -5.67
N ALA A 35 3.08 -6.07 -5.26
CA ALA A 35 3.74 -4.98 -5.97
C ALA A 35 4.98 -4.50 -5.22
N GLN A 36 6.08 -4.35 -5.98
CA GLN A 36 7.32 -3.77 -5.48
C GLN A 36 7.19 -2.24 -5.32
N MET A 37 8.10 -1.63 -4.58
CA MET A 37 8.16 -0.17 -4.38
C MET A 37 8.16 0.63 -5.70
N LEU A 38 8.59 0.02 -6.81
CA LEU A 38 8.57 0.62 -8.15
C LEU A 38 7.15 0.90 -8.67
N ALA A 39 6.12 0.32 -8.05
CA ALA A 39 4.73 0.66 -8.36
C ALA A 39 4.33 2.07 -7.89
N TRP A 40 5.11 2.68 -6.98
CA TRP A 40 5.18 4.12 -6.81
C TRP A 40 6.19 4.70 -7.80
N PRO A 41 5.78 5.27 -8.95
CA PRO A 41 6.73 5.74 -9.97
C PRO A 41 7.65 6.83 -9.43
N ASP A 42 8.90 6.89 -9.91
CA ASP A 42 9.88 7.90 -9.50
C ASP A 42 9.31 9.32 -9.62
N GLN A 43 8.62 9.60 -10.74
CA GLN A 43 8.03 10.92 -10.97
C GLN A 43 6.92 11.25 -9.96
N PHE A 44 6.13 10.26 -9.50
CA PHE A 44 5.16 10.46 -8.41
C PHE A 44 5.87 10.82 -7.10
N CYS A 45 6.93 10.06 -6.76
CA CYS A 45 7.73 10.32 -5.55
C CYS A 45 8.40 11.71 -5.61
N VAL A 46 8.97 12.08 -6.76
CA VAL A 46 9.56 13.42 -6.97
C VAL A 46 8.49 14.52 -6.88
N THR A 47 7.30 14.31 -7.46
CA THR A 47 6.20 15.29 -7.37
C THR A 47 5.78 15.48 -5.91
N LEU A 48 5.64 14.39 -5.15
CA LEU A 48 5.30 14.47 -3.72
C LEU A 48 6.42 15.16 -2.92
N ALA A 49 7.69 14.85 -3.19
CA ALA A 49 8.85 15.47 -2.51
C ALA A 49 8.96 16.98 -2.77
N ARG A 50 8.52 17.47 -3.95
CA ARG A 50 8.49 18.92 -4.28
C ARG A 50 7.58 19.74 -3.37
N HIS A 51 6.68 19.10 -2.63
CA HIS A 51 5.90 19.76 -1.57
C HIS A 51 6.68 19.99 -0.27
N GLY A 52 8.01 19.78 -0.28
CA GLY A 52 8.87 19.93 0.91
C GLY A 52 8.78 18.71 1.83
N LEU A 53 8.73 17.52 1.28
CA LEU A 53 8.58 16.27 2.00
C LEU A 53 9.76 15.33 1.74
N HIS A 54 10.13 14.56 2.76
CA HIS A 54 11.08 13.45 2.64
C HIS A 54 10.29 12.17 2.35
N VAL A 55 10.28 11.72 1.11
CA VAL A 55 9.47 10.58 0.64
C VAL A 55 10.31 9.32 0.63
N ILE A 56 9.81 8.28 1.28
CA ILE A 56 10.47 6.98 1.40
C ILE A 56 9.52 5.92 0.84
N ARG A 57 9.96 5.16 -0.16
CA ARG A 57 9.26 3.97 -0.66
C ARG A 57 10.08 2.73 -0.38
N PHE A 58 9.43 1.60 -0.11
CA PHE A 58 10.11 0.35 0.23
C PHE A 58 9.38 -0.87 -0.31
N ASP A 59 10.11 -1.96 -0.47
CA ASP A 59 9.53 -3.27 -0.77
C ASP A 59 9.02 -3.90 0.54
N ASN A 60 7.75 -4.29 0.60
CA ASN A 60 7.21 -5.07 1.70
C ASN A 60 7.92 -6.43 1.83
N ARG A 61 7.82 -7.12 2.99
CA ARG A 61 8.27 -8.52 3.12
C ARG A 61 7.70 -9.39 2.01
N ASP A 62 8.46 -10.37 1.55
CA ASP A 62 8.10 -11.29 0.46
C ASP A 62 8.03 -10.65 -0.94
N ILE A 63 8.46 -9.40 -1.10
CA ILE A 63 8.41 -8.68 -2.38
C ILE A 63 9.72 -7.99 -2.67
N GLY A 64 10.12 -7.99 -3.94
CA GLY A 64 11.25 -7.26 -4.46
C GLY A 64 12.56 -7.71 -3.83
N LEU A 65 13.32 -6.77 -3.29
CA LEU A 65 14.64 -7.04 -2.70
C LEU A 65 14.62 -7.01 -1.16
N SER A 66 13.45 -6.94 -0.55
CA SER A 66 13.27 -7.18 0.88
C SER A 66 13.30 -8.68 1.20
N SER A 67 13.43 -9.06 2.48
CA SER A 67 13.48 -10.47 2.89
C SER A 67 12.26 -11.25 2.44
N HIS A 68 12.51 -12.45 1.93
CA HIS A 68 11.51 -13.45 1.56
C HIS A 68 11.43 -14.53 2.64
N MET A 69 10.21 -14.89 3.05
CA MET A 69 9.95 -15.90 4.10
C MET A 69 10.07 -17.32 3.54
N THR A 70 11.24 -17.67 3.00
CA THR A 70 11.49 -18.94 2.29
C THR A 70 11.30 -20.17 3.16
N ASP A 71 11.55 -20.06 4.46
CA ASP A 71 11.39 -21.15 5.43
C ASP A 71 9.94 -21.32 5.92
N ALA A 72 9.05 -20.38 5.55
CA ALA A 72 7.65 -20.45 5.91
C ALA A 72 6.90 -21.49 5.04
N PRO A 73 5.88 -22.16 5.59
CA PRO A 73 5.10 -23.10 4.82
C PRO A 73 4.41 -22.44 3.63
N PRO A 74 4.12 -23.21 2.55
CA PRO A 74 3.39 -22.68 1.40
C PRO A 74 2.00 -22.14 1.80
N PRO A 75 1.57 -20.99 1.24
CA PRO A 75 0.27 -20.41 1.53
C PRO A 75 -0.86 -21.21 0.87
N ASP A 76 -1.92 -21.53 1.60
CA ASP A 76 -3.15 -22.06 1.02
C ASP A 76 -4.12 -20.91 0.70
N VAL A 77 -3.90 -20.26 -0.45
CA VAL A 77 -4.72 -19.15 -0.93
C VAL A 77 -6.18 -19.53 -1.11
N LYS A 78 -6.46 -20.77 -1.57
CA LYS A 78 -7.84 -21.24 -1.78
C LYS A 78 -8.58 -21.38 -0.44
N ALA A 79 -7.92 -21.94 0.55
CA ALA A 79 -8.49 -22.03 1.90
C ALA A 79 -8.72 -20.65 2.51
N ALA A 80 -7.76 -19.72 2.34
CA ALA A 80 -7.86 -18.36 2.84
C ALA A 80 -9.05 -17.59 2.26
N LEU A 81 -9.32 -17.72 0.96
CA LEU A 81 -10.49 -17.13 0.29
C LEU A 81 -11.84 -17.71 0.81
N LEU A 82 -11.80 -18.88 1.47
CA LEU A 82 -12.93 -19.50 2.14
C LEU A 82 -12.93 -19.22 3.67
N GLY A 83 -12.15 -18.27 4.14
CA GLY A 83 -12.06 -17.88 5.55
C GLY A 83 -11.21 -18.81 6.43
N ARG A 84 -10.46 -19.76 5.84
CA ARG A 84 -9.57 -20.68 6.56
C ARG A 84 -8.13 -20.21 6.42
N THR A 85 -7.62 -19.51 7.43
CA THR A 85 -6.35 -18.77 7.38
C THR A 85 -5.22 -19.43 8.16
N SER A 86 -5.32 -20.72 8.48
CA SER A 86 -4.32 -21.46 9.26
C SER A 86 -2.93 -21.55 8.59
N SER A 87 -2.83 -21.27 7.29
CA SER A 87 -1.56 -21.20 6.56
C SER A 87 -0.92 -19.79 6.58
N ALA A 88 -1.46 -18.84 7.34
CA ALA A 88 -0.86 -17.54 7.49
C ALA A 88 0.49 -17.63 8.19
N SER A 89 1.56 -17.21 7.54
CA SER A 89 2.91 -17.15 8.10
C SER A 89 3.15 -15.84 8.84
N TYR A 90 2.37 -14.82 8.53
CA TYR A 90 2.36 -13.49 9.14
C TYR A 90 1.01 -12.81 8.84
N THR A 91 0.80 -11.65 9.43
CA THR A 91 -0.41 -10.83 9.30
C THR A 91 -0.06 -9.41 8.84
N LEU A 92 -1.06 -8.55 8.64
CA LEU A 92 -0.84 -7.12 8.41
C LEU A 92 -0.23 -6.42 9.63
N SER A 93 -0.41 -6.97 10.84
CA SER A 93 0.24 -6.47 12.06
C SER A 93 1.77 -6.62 11.98
N ASP A 94 2.25 -7.79 11.52
CA ASP A 94 3.68 -8.01 11.29
C ASP A 94 4.24 -7.06 10.22
N MET A 95 3.47 -6.80 9.14
CA MET A 95 3.88 -5.87 8.08
C MET A 95 3.85 -4.41 8.56
N ALA A 96 2.95 -4.05 9.46
CA ALA A 96 2.94 -2.75 10.12
C ALA A 96 4.16 -2.57 11.04
N ALA A 97 4.53 -3.62 11.77
CA ALA A 97 5.74 -3.63 12.58
C ALA A 97 7.01 -3.50 11.74
N ASP A 98 7.05 -4.05 10.52
CA ASP A 98 8.16 -3.83 9.57
C ASP A 98 8.28 -2.35 9.17
N ALA A 99 7.14 -1.72 8.83
CA ALA A 99 7.13 -0.31 8.46
C ALA A 99 7.63 0.58 9.60
N VAL A 100 7.22 0.27 10.85
CA VAL A 100 7.73 0.97 12.05
C VAL A 100 9.20 0.67 12.29
N GLY A 101 9.63 -0.58 12.11
CA GLY A 101 11.03 -0.96 12.24
C GLY A 101 11.92 -0.28 11.18
N LEU A 102 11.40 -0.05 9.96
CA LEU A 102 12.10 0.75 8.96
C LEU A 102 12.27 2.20 9.44
N MET A 103 11.25 2.79 10.08
CA MET A 103 11.40 4.12 10.69
C MET A 103 12.51 4.12 11.74
N ASP A 104 12.60 3.08 12.59
CA ASP A 104 13.67 2.95 13.61
C ASP A 104 15.06 2.88 12.95
N ALA A 105 15.20 2.05 11.91
CA ALA A 105 16.45 1.91 11.16
C ALA A 105 16.89 3.22 10.47
N LEU A 106 15.93 4.09 10.14
CA LEU A 106 16.17 5.42 9.56
C LEU A 106 16.23 6.54 10.61
N SER A 107 16.19 6.20 11.90
CA SER A 107 16.18 7.18 13.01
C SER A 107 15.04 8.20 12.94
N LEU A 108 13.88 7.77 12.43
CA LEU A 108 12.67 8.59 12.37
C LEU A 108 11.80 8.33 13.62
N ASP A 109 11.49 9.36 14.39
CA ASP A 109 10.59 9.27 15.55
C ASP A 109 9.15 8.89 15.13
N GLY A 110 8.74 9.24 13.93
CA GLY A 110 7.47 8.91 13.32
C GLY A 110 7.37 9.44 11.90
N ALA A 111 6.40 8.93 11.14
CA ALA A 111 6.19 9.32 9.76
C ALA A 111 4.71 9.51 9.41
N HIS A 112 4.45 10.23 8.31
CA HIS A 112 3.15 10.24 7.64
C HIS A 112 3.05 8.99 6.77
N LEU A 113 2.03 8.15 6.99
CA LEU A 113 1.86 6.92 6.22
C LEU A 113 0.92 7.14 5.04
N VAL A 114 1.37 6.72 3.87
CA VAL A 114 0.57 6.71 2.63
C VAL A 114 0.56 5.29 2.09
N GLY A 115 -0.56 4.61 2.20
CA GLY A 115 -0.69 3.23 1.77
C GLY A 115 -1.70 3.05 0.64
N ALA A 116 -1.34 2.27 -0.39
CA ALA A 116 -2.22 1.92 -1.49
C ALA A 116 -2.69 0.46 -1.38
N SER A 117 -4.00 0.20 -1.52
CA SER A 117 -4.60 -1.14 -1.49
C SER A 117 -4.24 -1.88 -0.19
N MET A 118 -3.58 -3.04 -0.22
CA MET A 118 -3.03 -3.71 0.97
C MET A 118 -2.14 -2.76 1.79
N GLY A 119 -1.36 -1.88 1.14
CA GLY A 119 -0.55 -0.89 1.84
C GLY A 119 -1.39 0.08 2.68
N GLY A 120 -2.60 0.43 2.23
CA GLY A 120 -3.57 1.18 3.02
C GLY A 120 -4.07 0.40 4.23
N MET A 121 -4.26 -0.91 4.11
CA MET A 121 -4.60 -1.78 5.24
C MET A 121 -3.45 -1.84 6.26
N ILE A 122 -2.20 -1.96 5.79
CA ILE A 122 -1.00 -1.94 6.65
C ILE A 122 -0.88 -0.60 7.39
N ALA A 123 -1.07 0.52 6.68
CA ALA A 123 -1.05 1.86 7.27
C ALA A 123 -2.16 2.05 8.32
N GLN A 124 -3.36 1.50 8.10
CA GLN A 124 -4.44 1.46 9.09
C GLN A 124 -4.02 0.70 10.35
N VAL A 125 -3.44 -0.51 10.19
CA VAL A 125 -2.95 -1.31 11.32
C VAL A 125 -1.85 -0.56 12.08
N ALA A 126 -0.90 0.05 11.38
CA ALA A 126 0.14 0.85 12.02
C ALA A 126 -0.44 2.03 12.82
N ALA A 127 -1.47 2.71 12.31
CA ALA A 127 -2.13 3.80 13.03
C ALA A 127 -2.89 3.32 14.29
N ILE A 128 -3.41 2.08 14.28
CA ILE A 128 -4.10 1.45 15.41
C ILE A 128 -3.08 0.98 16.46
N GLU A 129 -2.07 0.22 16.05
CA GLU A 129 -1.16 -0.50 16.95
C GLU A 129 0.07 0.33 17.37
N HIS A 130 0.47 1.30 16.53
CA HIS A 130 1.63 2.16 16.75
C HIS A 130 1.28 3.66 16.68
N PRO A 131 0.24 4.16 17.40
CA PRO A 131 -0.30 5.52 17.21
C PRO A 131 0.73 6.63 17.46
N ARG A 132 1.76 6.39 18.27
CA ARG A 132 2.83 7.37 18.54
C ARG A 132 3.85 7.49 17.40
N ARG A 133 3.87 6.54 16.47
CA ARG A 133 4.79 6.50 15.32
C ARG A 133 4.15 7.01 14.03
N VAL A 134 2.84 7.18 14.02
CA VAL A 134 2.08 7.65 12.87
C VAL A 134 1.66 9.10 13.08
N ARG A 135 2.13 10.01 12.22
CA ARG A 135 1.77 11.44 12.29
C ARG A 135 0.50 11.76 11.54
N SER A 136 0.26 11.09 10.42
CA SER A 136 -1.01 11.11 9.68
C SER A 136 -1.19 9.84 8.87
N LEU A 137 -2.41 9.54 8.46
CA LEU A 137 -2.78 8.36 7.68
C LEU A 137 -3.42 8.77 6.36
N THR A 138 -2.84 8.36 5.23
CA THR A 138 -3.51 8.38 3.92
C THR A 138 -3.75 6.95 3.46
N SER A 139 -5.02 6.59 3.26
CA SER A 139 -5.46 5.27 2.77
C SER A 139 -6.02 5.40 1.37
N ILE A 140 -5.33 4.84 0.37
CA ILE A 140 -5.68 4.96 -1.05
C ILE A 140 -6.23 3.62 -1.56
N MET A 141 -7.39 3.61 -2.24
CA MET A 141 -8.03 2.43 -2.87
C MET A 141 -8.01 1.18 -1.97
N SER A 142 -8.37 1.35 -0.68
CA SER A 142 -8.29 0.32 0.34
C SER A 142 -9.64 0.14 1.06
N SER A 143 -9.69 -0.78 2.03
CA SER A 143 -10.90 -1.08 2.82
C SER A 143 -10.55 -1.36 4.28
N THR A 144 -11.57 -1.39 5.14
CA THR A 144 -11.44 -1.77 6.55
C THR A 144 -11.21 -3.27 6.76
N GLY A 145 -11.43 -4.10 5.75
CA GLY A 145 -11.46 -5.55 5.86
C GLY A 145 -12.87 -6.14 6.12
N ASP A 146 -13.87 -5.29 6.33
CA ASP A 146 -15.29 -5.72 6.37
C ASP A 146 -15.67 -6.29 4.99
N GLN A 147 -16.07 -7.56 4.97
CA GLN A 147 -16.43 -8.27 3.75
C GLN A 147 -17.76 -7.83 3.13
N SER A 148 -18.53 -6.97 3.80
CA SER A 148 -19.77 -6.40 3.26
C SER A 148 -19.53 -5.25 2.30
N VAL A 149 -18.35 -4.61 2.33
CA VAL A 149 -17.95 -3.44 1.51
C VAL A 149 -16.67 -3.73 0.72
N GLY A 150 -16.38 -2.90 -0.28
CA GLY A 150 -15.15 -3.00 -1.07
C GLY A 150 -15.04 -4.29 -1.87
N ARG A 151 -16.17 -4.90 -2.25
CA ARG A 151 -16.18 -6.19 -2.94
C ARG A 151 -15.68 -6.05 -4.38
N PRO A 152 -14.79 -6.96 -4.82
CA PRO A 152 -14.33 -6.98 -6.19
C PRO A 152 -15.44 -7.44 -7.15
N THR A 153 -15.40 -6.94 -8.39
CA THR A 153 -16.14 -7.55 -9.48
C THR A 153 -15.59 -8.94 -9.79
N ARG A 154 -16.38 -9.79 -10.43
CA ARG A 154 -15.92 -11.14 -10.85
C ARG A 154 -14.72 -11.07 -11.77
N ALA A 155 -14.68 -10.09 -12.68
CA ALA A 155 -13.57 -9.90 -13.61
C ALA A 155 -12.30 -9.48 -12.89
N ALA A 156 -12.37 -8.52 -11.96
CA ALA A 156 -11.24 -8.07 -11.17
C ALA A 156 -10.67 -9.18 -10.27
N LEU A 157 -11.54 -9.96 -9.62
CA LEU A 157 -11.11 -11.11 -8.82
C LEU A 157 -10.42 -12.18 -9.68
N ALA A 158 -10.98 -12.50 -10.86
CA ALA A 158 -10.37 -13.45 -11.78
C ALA A 158 -9.00 -12.96 -12.31
N ALA A 159 -8.87 -11.67 -12.59
CA ALA A 159 -7.60 -11.06 -12.99
C ALA A 159 -6.55 -11.15 -11.88
N LEU A 160 -6.92 -10.80 -10.63
CA LEU A 160 -6.03 -10.87 -9.47
C LEU A 160 -5.53 -12.31 -9.21
N LEU A 161 -6.42 -13.29 -9.31
CA LEU A 161 -6.16 -14.71 -9.07
C LEU A 161 -5.66 -15.47 -10.31
N SER A 162 -5.34 -14.78 -11.40
CA SER A 162 -4.79 -15.40 -12.60
C SER A 162 -3.46 -16.11 -12.28
N PRO A 163 -3.14 -17.22 -12.95
CA PRO A 163 -1.91 -17.97 -12.68
C PRO A 163 -0.67 -17.08 -12.73
N PRO A 164 0.35 -17.35 -11.89
CA PRO A 164 1.60 -16.61 -11.94
C PRO A 164 2.30 -16.81 -13.29
N ALA A 165 3.02 -15.79 -13.74
CA ALA A 165 3.86 -15.84 -14.91
C ALA A 165 5.06 -16.79 -14.68
N ARG A 166 5.60 -17.34 -15.76
CA ARG A 166 6.79 -18.19 -15.73
C ARG A 166 8.00 -17.54 -16.40
N THR A 167 7.73 -16.51 -17.19
CA THR A 167 8.76 -15.73 -17.89
C THR A 167 8.49 -14.24 -17.71
N ARG A 168 9.52 -13.46 -17.99
CA ARG A 168 9.45 -12.00 -17.97
C ARG A 168 8.36 -11.46 -18.91
N GLU A 169 8.28 -12.02 -20.10
CA GLU A 169 7.30 -11.63 -21.12
C GLU A 169 5.87 -11.94 -20.66
N GLU A 170 5.67 -13.13 -20.08
CA GLU A 170 4.38 -13.51 -19.49
C GLU A 170 3.99 -12.57 -18.33
N ALA A 171 4.96 -12.19 -17.48
CA ALA A 171 4.72 -11.27 -16.36
C ALA A 171 4.28 -9.88 -16.87
N VAL A 172 4.96 -9.37 -17.89
CA VAL A 172 4.62 -8.09 -18.52
C VAL A 172 3.22 -8.15 -19.12
N GLU A 173 2.91 -9.18 -19.91
CA GLU A 173 1.60 -9.30 -20.54
C GLU A 173 0.49 -9.49 -19.52
N ARG A 174 0.71 -10.32 -18.51
CA ARG A 174 -0.23 -10.52 -17.39
C ARG A 174 -0.54 -9.20 -16.68
N THR A 175 0.47 -8.39 -16.37
CA THR A 175 0.27 -7.09 -15.72
C THR A 175 -0.53 -6.13 -16.59
N VAL A 176 -0.25 -6.07 -17.90
CA VAL A 176 -1.04 -5.26 -18.85
C VAL A 176 -2.50 -5.71 -18.86
N GLN A 177 -2.77 -7.02 -18.88
CA GLN A 177 -4.15 -7.53 -18.83
C GLN A 177 -4.84 -7.21 -17.50
N ILE A 178 -4.13 -7.32 -16.38
CA ILE A 178 -4.67 -6.94 -15.07
C ILE A 178 -5.04 -5.44 -15.07
N VAL A 179 -4.14 -4.56 -15.52
CA VAL A 179 -4.41 -3.11 -15.56
C VAL A 179 -5.58 -2.76 -16.49
N ARG A 180 -5.73 -3.46 -17.61
CA ARG A 180 -6.91 -3.27 -18.47
C ARG A 180 -8.23 -3.62 -17.80
N VAL A 181 -8.20 -4.53 -16.80
CA VAL A 181 -9.39 -4.95 -16.06
C VAL A 181 -9.66 -4.07 -14.85
N ILE A 182 -8.59 -3.73 -14.08
CA ILE A 182 -8.77 -3.04 -12.79
C ILE A 182 -8.38 -1.56 -12.84
N GLY A 183 -7.70 -1.11 -13.89
CA GLY A 183 -7.22 0.28 -14.02
C GLY A 183 -8.34 1.28 -14.22
N SER A 184 -7.95 2.51 -14.41
CA SER A 184 -8.82 3.69 -14.47
C SER A 184 -9.51 3.85 -15.82
N PRO A 185 -10.82 3.57 -15.97
CA PRO A 185 -11.50 3.65 -17.26
C PRO A 185 -11.67 5.10 -17.77
N GLY A 186 -11.51 6.10 -16.91
CA GLY A 186 -11.60 7.51 -17.29
C GLY A 186 -10.29 8.12 -17.79
N PHE A 187 -9.21 7.34 -17.86
CA PHE A 187 -7.87 7.82 -18.23
C PHE A 187 -7.19 6.85 -19.19
N ASP A 188 -6.32 7.39 -20.05
CA ASP A 188 -5.53 6.57 -20.94
C ASP A 188 -4.51 5.71 -20.19
N ILE A 189 -4.38 4.45 -20.61
CA ILE A 189 -3.40 3.51 -20.05
C ILE A 189 -2.04 3.80 -20.70
N ASP A 190 -1.04 4.15 -19.88
CA ASP A 190 0.36 4.25 -20.31
C ASP A 190 0.99 2.83 -20.38
N GLU A 191 0.54 2.05 -21.37
CA GLU A 191 1.00 0.67 -21.54
C GLU A 191 2.53 0.56 -21.71
N PRO A 192 3.22 1.44 -22.46
CA PRO A 192 4.68 1.42 -22.54
C PRO A 192 5.37 1.53 -21.18
N ASP A 193 4.90 2.41 -20.30
CA ASP A 193 5.48 2.56 -18.95
C ASP A 193 5.15 1.33 -18.06
N ILE A 194 3.95 0.78 -18.14
CA ILE A 194 3.57 -0.45 -17.43
C ILE A 194 4.49 -1.60 -17.84
N ARG A 195 4.68 -1.82 -19.14
CA ARG A 195 5.57 -2.86 -19.67
C ARG A 195 7.00 -2.69 -19.19
N ARG A 196 7.52 -1.47 -19.24
CA ARG A 196 8.88 -1.14 -18.78
C ARG A 196 9.04 -1.43 -17.28
N ARG A 197 8.14 -0.89 -16.43
CA ARG A 197 8.22 -1.05 -14.97
C ARG A 197 8.05 -2.50 -14.54
N THR A 198 7.12 -3.22 -15.15
CA THR A 198 6.89 -4.65 -14.86
C THR A 198 8.12 -5.47 -15.23
N GLY A 199 8.73 -5.20 -16.40
CA GLY A 199 9.98 -5.86 -16.78
C GLY A 199 11.12 -5.63 -15.78
N VAL A 200 11.31 -4.38 -15.35
CA VAL A 200 12.32 -4.04 -14.32
C VAL A 200 11.98 -4.73 -12.99
N ALA A 201 10.72 -4.78 -12.59
CA ALA A 201 10.31 -5.44 -11.35
C ALA A 201 10.57 -6.95 -11.39
N TYR A 202 10.27 -7.60 -12.51
CA TYR A 202 10.56 -9.02 -12.73
C TYR A 202 12.06 -9.32 -12.66
N ASP A 203 12.87 -8.48 -13.31
CA ASP A 203 14.34 -8.62 -13.32
C ASP A 203 14.94 -8.40 -11.91
N ARG A 204 14.28 -7.66 -11.02
CA ARG A 204 14.69 -7.49 -9.62
C ARG A 204 14.38 -8.71 -8.76
N ALA A 205 13.16 -9.21 -8.82
CA ALA A 205 12.70 -10.42 -8.13
C ALA A 205 11.30 -10.81 -8.58
N ASP A 206 11.06 -12.11 -8.71
CA ASP A 206 9.74 -12.70 -8.94
C ASP A 206 9.49 -13.79 -7.92
N ASP A 207 8.53 -13.58 -7.00
CA ASP A 207 8.16 -14.54 -5.97
C ASP A 207 6.63 -14.68 -5.85
N PRO A 208 6.02 -15.51 -6.69
CA PRO A 208 4.58 -15.76 -6.62
C PRO A 208 4.14 -16.45 -5.33
N VAL A 209 5.03 -17.14 -4.61
CA VAL A 209 4.74 -17.75 -3.31
C VAL A 209 4.63 -16.66 -2.24
N GLY A 210 5.53 -15.66 -2.27
CA GLY A 210 5.47 -14.49 -1.42
C GLY A 210 4.19 -13.69 -1.61
N VAL A 211 3.76 -13.48 -2.87
CA VAL A 211 2.45 -12.86 -3.18
C VAL A 211 1.30 -13.66 -2.55
N GLY A 212 1.35 -14.99 -2.63
CA GLY A 212 0.37 -15.86 -1.98
C GLY A 212 0.34 -15.70 -0.46
N ARG A 213 1.51 -15.58 0.21
CA ARG A 213 1.60 -15.33 1.66
C ARG A 213 0.99 -13.98 2.04
N GLN A 214 1.26 -12.92 1.26
CA GLN A 214 0.62 -11.61 1.48
C GLN A 214 -0.91 -11.68 1.36
N LEU A 215 -1.45 -12.42 0.39
CA LEU A 215 -2.88 -12.58 0.23
C LEU A 215 -3.52 -13.32 1.42
N VAL A 216 -2.85 -14.37 1.93
CA VAL A 216 -3.29 -15.07 3.15
C VAL A 216 -3.19 -14.15 4.36
N ALA A 217 -2.16 -13.29 4.46
CA ALA A 217 -2.01 -12.31 5.53
C ALA A 217 -3.18 -11.29 5.55
N ILE A 218 -3.62 -10.81 4.39
CA ILE A 218 -4.82 -9.95 4.27
C ILE A 218 -6.04 -10.68 4.85
N ALA A 219 -6.28 -11.92 4.42
CA ALA A 219 -7.43 -12.71 4.87
C ALA A 219 -7.37 -13.01 6.38
N ALA A 220 -6.18 -13.27 6.93
CA ALA A 220 -5.96 -13.56 8.34
C ALA A 220 -6.16 -12.34 9.26
N SER A 221 -5.98 -11.13 8.73
CA SER A 221 -6.03 -9.89 9.52
C SER A 221 -7.46 -9.38 9.77
N GLY A 222 -8.44 -9.87 9.03
CA GLY A 222 -9.87 -9.62 9.27
C GLY A 222 -10.31 -8.15 9.19
N ASP A 223 -11.42 -7.86 9.84
CA ASP A 223 -12.07 -6.54 9.85
C ASP A 223 -11.50 -5.64 10.95
N ARG A 224 -11.10 -4.43 10.56
CA ARG A 224 -10.53 -3.40 11.43
C ARG A 224 -11.50 -2.24 11.72
N THR A 225 -12.75 -2.32 11.25
CA THR A 225 -13.72 -1.21 11.34
C THR A 225 -13.86 -0.67 12.77
N ALA A 226 -14.02 -1.55 13.75
CA ALA A 226 -14.16 -1.13 15.16
C ALA A 226 -12.85 -0.52 15.71
N ALA A 227 -11.70 -1.09 15.36
CA ALA A 227 -10.40 -0.59 15.84
C ALA A 227 -10.04 0.77 15.22
N LEU A 228 -10.49 1.07 13.99
CA LEU A 228 -10.27 2.36 13.33
C LEU A 228 -10.92 3.54 14.08
N LEU A 229 -11.92 3.30 14.95
CA LEU A 229 -12.48 4.35 15.83
C LEU A 229 -11.46 4.93 16.80
N SER A 230 -10.36 4.21 17.09
CA SER A 230 -9.28 4.68 17.98
C SER A 230 -8.25 5.56 17.28
N VAL A 231 -8.28 5.68 15.95
CA VAL A 231 -7.31 6.49 15.20
C VAL A 231 -7.57 7.96 15.45
N ALA A 232 -6.62 8.63 16.11
CA ALA A 232 -6.72 10.03 16.50
C ALA A 232 -5.90 10.97 15.61
N VAL A 233 -5.03 10.45 14.76
CA VAL A 233 -4.22 11.25 13.84
C VAL A 233 -5.06 11.75 12.65
N PRO A 234 -4.68 12.89 12.04
CA PRO A 234 -5.34 13.35 10.81
C PRO A 234 -5.32 12.25 9.75
N ALA A 235 -6.47 12.01 9.13
CA ALA A 235 -6.62 10.94 8.14
C ALA A 235 -7.28 11.43 6.85
N LEU A 236 -6.79 10.88 5.74
CA LEU A 236 -7.30 11.10 4.38
C LEU A 236 -7.56 9.74 3.72
N VAL A 237 -8.74 9.58 3.15
CA VAL A 237 -9.07 8.41 2.34
C VAL A 237 -9.27 8.86 0.89
N ILE A 238 -8.46 8.33 -0.02
CA ILE A 238 -8.55 8.56 -1.46
C ILE A 238 -9.06 7.28 -2.13
N HIS A 239 -10.02 7.41 -3.06
CA HIS A 239 -10.54 6.24 -3.75
C HIS A 239 -10.93 6.54 -5.20
N GLY A 240 -10.78 5.55 -6.08
CA GLY A 240 -11.34 5.60 -7.43
C GLY A 240 -12.83 5.31 -7.41
N ALA A 241 -13.64 6.22 -7.98
CA ALA A 241 -15.09 6.01 -8.05
C ALA A 241 -15.48 4.85 -8.98
N ALA A 242 -14.56 4.44 -9.86
CA ALA A 242 -14.74 3.34 -10.81
C ALA A 242 -13.87 2.10 -10.48
N ASP A 243 -13.36 1.99 -9.23
CA ASP A 243 -12.50 0.88 -8.80
C ASP A 243 -13.26 -0.46 -8.82
N PRO A 244 -12.89 -1.42 -9.69
CA PRO A 244 -13.57 -2.70 -9.78
C PRO A 244 -12.96 -3.78 -8.87
N LEU A 245 -11.79 -3.53 -8.25
CA LEU A 245 -11.09 -4.47 -7.38
C LEU A 245 -11.43 -4.24 -5.90
N VAL A 246 -11.38 -3.00 -5.46
CA VAL A 246 -11.90 -2.58 -4.16
C VAL A 246 -12.97 -1.52 -4.41
N ASP A 247 -14.23 -1.94 -4.44
CA ASP A 247 -15.34 -1.00 -4.67
C ASP A 247 -15.26 0.21 -3.75
N VAL A 248 -15.64 1.38 -4.24
CA VAL A 248 -15.57 2.67 -3.52
C VAL A 248 -16.25 2.64 -2.15
N SER A 249 -17.16 1.69 -1.91
CA SER A 249 -17.78 1.47 -0.60
C SER A 249 -16.76 1.11 0.48
N GLY A 250 -15.63 0.45 0.13
CA GLY A 250 -14.54 0.15 1.04
C GLY A 250 -13.84 1.41 1.57
N GLY A 251 -13.52 2.35 0.66
CA GLY A 251 -12.97 3.66 1.06
C GLY A 251 -13.95 4.49 1.88
N ARG A 252 -15.23 4.51 1.49
CA ARG A 252 -16.28 5.17 2.26
C ARG A 252 -16.45 4.57 3.67
N ALA A 253 -16.34 3.26 3.81
CA ALA A 253 -16.37 2.59 5.12
C ALA A 253 -15.15 2.98 5.96
N THR A 254 -13.95 3.01 5.37
CA THR A 254 -12.73 3.47 6.04
C THR A 254 -12.87 4.91 6.55
N ALA A 255 -13.34 5.83 5.69
CA ALA A 255 -13.53 7.24 6.08
C ALA A 255 -14.57 7.41 7.19
N ARG A 256 -15.64 6.61 7.18
CA ARG A 256 -16.66 6.65 8.26
C ARG A 256 -16.15 6.06 9.57
N ALA A 257 -15.26 5.07 9.50
CA ALA A 257 -14.71 4.41 10.68
C ALA A 257 -13.66 5.26 11.42
N ILE A 258 -12.95 6.13 10.71
CA ILE A 258 -11.91 6.99 11.31
C ILE A 258 -12.50 8.35 11.66
N PRO A 259 -12.49 8.76 12.95
CA PRO A 259 -13.03 10.05 13.37
C PRO A 259 -12.36 11.23 12.66
N GLY A 260 -13.15 12.08 11.99
CA GLY A 260 -12.64 13.26 11.30
C GLY A 260 -11.85 13.01 10.02
N ALA A 261 -11.87 11.78 9.48
CA ALA A 261 -11.21 11.49 8.21
C ALA A 261 -11.85 12.23 7.04
N GLU A 262 -11.01 12.77 6.15
CA GLU A 262 -11.43 13.33 4.88
C GLU A 262 -11.59 12.20 3.84
N PHE A 263 -12.55 12.36 2.95
CA PHE A 263 -12.79 11.41 1.85
C PHE A 263 -12.79 12.12 0.50
N VAL A 264 -11.91 11.67 -0.39
CA VAL A 264 -11.80 12.16 -1.76
C VAL A 264 -12.01 10.99 -2.73
N ALA A 265 -12.97 11.12 -3.63
CA ALA A 265 -13.22 10.14 -4.68
C ALA A 265 -13.02 10.76 -6.06
N PHE A 266 -12.17 10.13 -6.88
CA PHE A 266 -11.89 10.59 -8.23
C PHE A 266 -12.78 9.88 -9.25
N ALA A 267 -13.55 10.64 -10.01
CA ALA A 267 -14.36 10.12 -11.11
C ALA A 267 -13.45 9.48 -12.18
N GLY A 268 -13.85 8.30 -12.69
CA GLY A 268 -13.09 7.58 -13.71
C GLY A 268 -11.79 6.92 -13.25
N MET A 269 -11.35 7.14 -12.02
CA MET A 269 -10.22 6.42 -11.41
C MET A 269 -10.66 5.01 -11.02
N GLY A 270 -9.85 4.01 -11.36
CA GLY A 270 -9.98 2.61 -10.98
C GLY A 270 -9.05 2.22 -9.83
N HIS A 271 -8.47 1.00 -9.92
CA HIS A 271 -7.53 0.48 -8.93
C HIS A 271 -6.07 0.72 -9.35
N ASP A 272 -5.76 1.94 -9.73
CA ASP A 272 -4.41 2.42 -10.05
C ASP A 272 -4.29 3.92 -9.75
N LEU A 273 -3.11 4.48 -9.98
CA LEU A 273 -2.85 5.92 -9.83
C LEU A 273 -2.57 6.51 -11.22
N PRO A 274 -3.61 6.93 -11.98
CA PRO A 274 -3.42 7.44 -13.31
C PRO A 274 -2.63 8.76 -13.28
N ARG A 275 -1.66 8.88 -14.19
CA ARG A 275 -0.71 10.00 -14.22
C ARG A 275 -1.36 11.38 -14.19
N PRO A 276 -2.49 11.65 -14.88
CA PRO A 276 -3.16 12.96 -14.81
C PRO A 276 -3.64 13.37 -13.41
N LEU A 277 -3.80 12.44 -12.48
CA LEU A 277 -4.23 12.74 -11.11
C LEU A 277 -3.07 12.92 -10.10
N TRP A 278 -1.81 12.70 -10.51
CA TRP A 278 -0.68 12.72 -9.56
C TRP A 278 -0.52 14.05 -8.85
N ASP A 279 -0.62 15.17 -9.56
CA ASP A 279 -0.50 16.51 -8.95
C ASP A 279 -1.60 16.75 -7.91
N GLU A 280 -2.83 16.33 -8.20
CA GLU A 280 -3.96 16.51 -7.30
C GLU A 280 -3.86 15.56 -6.08
N ILE A 281 -3.51 14.28 -6.31
CA ILE A 281 -3.31 13.30 -5.22
C ILE A 281 -2.16 13.74 -4.31
N THR A 282 -1.02 14.15 -4.86
CA THR A 282 0.14 14.59 -4.05
C THR A 282 -0.13 15.87 -3.30
N ARG A 283 -0.94 16.79 -3.87
CA ARG A 283 -1.40 18.00 -3.17
C ARG A 283 -2.27 17.65 -1.97
N HIS A 284 -3.25 16.76 -2.10
CA HIS A 284 -4.08 16.31 -0.96
C HIS A 284 -3.25 15.67 0.14
N ILE A 285 -2.27 14.83 -0.22
CA ILE A 285 -1.35 14.22 0.75
C ILE A 285 -0.55 15.31 1.47
N ALA A 286 0.04 16.26 0.73
CA ALA A 286 0.85 17.34 1.29
C ALA A 286 0.03 18.26 2.22
N GLU A 287 -1.20 18.61 1.86
CA GLU A 287 -2.12 19.37 2.71
C GLU A 287 -2.43 18.64 4.02
N LEU A 288 -2.64 17.31 3.98
CA LEU A 288 -2.80 16.49 5.20
C LEU A 288 -1.56 16.56 6.08
N VAL A 289 -0.37 16.37 5.49
CA VAL A 289 0.91 16.43 6.20
C VAL A 289 1.07 17.78 6.89
N GLN A 290 0.87 18.90 6.16
CA GLN A 290 0.97 20.25 6.71
C GLN A 290 0.02 20.47 7.90
N ARG A 291 -1.22 19.97 7.81
CA ARG A 291 -2.17 20.06 8.93
C ARG A 291 -1.75 19.22 10.12
N ALA A 292 -1.14 18.08 9.91
CA ALA A 292 -0.66 17.20 10.97
C ALA A 292 0.54 17.83 11.70
N GLU A 293 1.51 18.36 10.95
CA GLU A 293 2.68 19.04 11.49
C GLU A 293 2.29 20.31 12.29
N ALA A 294 1.32 21.10 11.79
CA ALA A 294 0.83 22.27 12.52
C ALA A 294 0.20 21.93 13.88
N ARG A 295 -0.45 20.75 14.00
CA ARG A 295 -1.02 20.28 15.29
C ARG A 295 0.03 19.84 16.27
N SER A 296 1.15 19.30 15.81
CA SER A 296 2.25 18.83 16.68
C SER A 296 3.05 19.97 17.30
N VAL A 297 3.02 21.17 16.73
CA VAL A 297 3.72 22.37 17.22
C VAL A 297 2.90 23.14 18.28
N THR A 298 1.59 22.87 18.40
CA THR A 298 0.74 23.52 19.43
C THR A 298 0.54 22.55 20.59
N PRO A 299 1.27 22.71 21.73
CA PRO A 299 1.03 21.90 22.93
C PRO A 299 -0.37 22.15 23.45
N GLN A 300 -1.12 21.06 23.75
CA GLN A 300 -2.36 21.15 24.52
C GLN A 300 -2.09 21.48 26.01
#